data_4d122dd26705950c3c7686762331ef04
#
_entry.id   4d122dd26705950c3c7686762331ef04
#
_cell.length_a   1.000
_cell.length_b   1.000
_cell.length_c   1.000
_cell.angle_alpha   90.00
_cell.angle_beta   90.00
_cell.angle_gamma   90.00
#
_symmetry.space_group_name_H-M   'P 1'
#
loop_
_entity.id
_entity.type
_entity.pdbx_description
1 polymer ?
#
loop_
_entity_poly.entity_id
_entity_poly.type
_entity_poly.pdbx_seq_one_letter_code
_entity_poly.pdbx_strand_id
1 'polypeptide(L)' 'MQKMIRLNVNTDIYSTDNILKAGDAYRNLAKIQILRKRKITKIVFWNCKYDEERTVREFENYLIGLENL' A
#
# COMPACT_ATOMS: atom_id res chain seq x y z
N MET A 1 -7.12 20.71 -0.97
CA MET A 1 -6.40 19.96 -2.02
C MET A 1 -6.00 18.61 -1.49
N GLN A 2 -6.33 17.56 -2.21
CA GLN A 2 -5.99 16.20 -1.78
C GLN A 2 -4.54 15.90 -2.12
N LYS A 3 -3.82 15.37 -1.15
CA LYS A 3 -2.47 14.86 -1.39
C LYS A 3 -2.54 13.43 -1.88
N MET A 4 -1.71 13.14 -2.86
CA MET A 4 -1.48 11.77 -3.31
C MET A 4 -0.08 11.37 -2.91
N ILE A 5 0.06 10.17 -2.41
CA ILE A 5 1.37 9.63 -2.07
C ILE A 5 1.49 8.23 -2.68
N ARG A 6 2.69 7.90 -3.11
CA ARG A 6 2.94 6.65 -3.83
C ARG A 6 3.94 5.79 -3.09
N LEU A 7 3.70 4.49 -3.13
CA LEU A 7 4.62 3.50 -2.62
C LEU A 7 4.87 2.49 -3.75
N ASN A 8 6.12 2.28 -4.10
CA ASN A 8 6.50 1.27 -5.08
C ASN A 8 7.09 0.08 -4.35
N VAL A 9 6.56 -1.10 -4.62
CA VAL A 9 7.07 -2.33 -4.01
C VAL A 9 7.51 -3.30 -5.09
N ASN A 10 8.55 -4.07 -4.79
CA ASN A 10 9.09 -5.06 -5.71
C ASN A 10 8.23 -6.32 -5.63
N THR A 11 7.68 -6.73 -6.76
CA THR A 11 6.79 -7.90 -6.82
C THR A 11 7.51 -9.22 -6.60
N ASP A 12 8.83 -9.24 -6.71
CA ASP A 12 9.61 -10.43 -6.36
C ASP A 12 9.74 -10.63 -4.86
N ILE A 13 9.55 -9.55 -4.09
CA ILE A 13 9.66 -9.59 -2.62
C ILE A 13 8.29 -9.71 -1.98
N TYR A 14 7.31 -8.98 -2.50
CA TYR A 14 5.97 -8.92 -1.92
C TYR A 14 4.98 -9.59 -2.84
N SER A 15 4.25 -10.57 -2.33
CA SER A 15 3.26 -11.27 -3.13
C SER A 15 2.06 -10.37 -3.44
N THR A 16 1.47 -10.59 -4.59
CA THR A 16 0.27 -9.86 -5.01
C THR A 16 -0.86 -10.06 -4.00
N ASP A 17 -1.04 -11.30 -3.51
CA ASP A 17 -2.10 -11.59 -2.55
C ASP A 17 -1.95 -10.78 -1.29
N ASN A 18 -0.73 -10.63 -0.78
CA ASN A 18 -0.49 -9.86 0.43
C ASN A 18 -0.69 -8.37 0.19
N ILE A 19 -0.31 -7.87 -1.00
CA ILE A 19 -0.56 -6.47 -1.36
C ILE A 19 -2.06 -6.20 -1.37
N LEU A 20 -2.86 -7.10 -1.94
CA LEU A 20 -4.30 -6.95 -1.97
C LEU A 20 -4.92 -7.02 -0.57
N LYS A 21 -4.42 -7.92 0.28
CA LYS A 21 -4.86 -8.01 1.67
C LYS A 21 -4.57 -6.73 2.44
N ALA A 22 -3.38 -6.18 2.26
CA ALA A 22 -3.00 -4.93 2.91
C ALA A 22 -3.89 -3.77 2.43
N GLY A 23 -4.14 -3.71 1.12
CA GLY A 23 -5.03 -2.70 0.55
C GLY A 23 -6.43 -2.79 1.14
N ASP A 24 -6.94 -3.99 1.29
CA ASP A 24 -8.26 -4.20 1.88
C ASP A 24 -8.29 -3.79 3.35
N ALA A 25 -7.23 -4.11 4.10
CA ALA A 25 -7.15 -3.78 5.52
C ALA A 25 -7.15 -2.26 5.75
N TYR A 26 -6.61 -1.49 4.81
CA TYR A 26 -6.46 -0.04 4.94
C TYR A 26 -7.51 0.77 4.18
N ARG A 27 -8.48 0.10 3.55
CA ARG A 27 -9.45 0.80 2.68
C ARG A 27 -10.30 1.83 3.40
N ASN A 28 -10.47 1.70 4.71
CA ASN A 28 -11.24 2.66 5.50
C ASN A 28 -10.40 3.85 5.97
N LEU A 29 -9.09 3.78 5.77
CA LEU A 29 -8.15 4.81 6.21
C LEU A 29 -7.67 5.68 5.07
N ALA A 30 -7.77 5.19 3.84
CA ALA A 30 -7.35 5.91 2.65
C ALA A 30 -8.01 5.29 1.43
N LYS A 31 -8.11 6.06 0.35
CA LYS A 31 -8.41 5.48 -0.95
C LYS A 31 -7.10 4.96 -1.51
N ILE A 32 -7.12 3.74 -1.97
CA ILE A 32 -5.91 3.04 -2.40
C ILE A 32 -6.13 2.47 -3.79
N GLN A 33 -5.22 2.79 -4.70
CA GLN A 33 -5.20 2.22 -6.03
C GLN A 33 -3.93 1.40 -6.20
N ILE A 34 -4.07 0.18 -6.67
CA ILE A 34 -2.96 -0.73 -6.85
C ILE A 34 -2.78 -0.97 -8.35
N LEU A 35 -1.62 -0.56 -8.86
CA LEU A 35 -1.28 -0.68 -10.28
C LEU A 35 -0.13 -1.68 -10.41
N ARG A 36 -0.46 -2.87 -10.87
CA ARG A 36 0.53 -3.93 -11.06
C ARG A 36 1.31 -3.70 -12.32
N LYS A 37 2.61 -3.68 -12.19
CA LYS A 37 3.55 -3.63 -13.31
C LYS A 37 4.41 -4.89 -13.25
N ARG A 38 5.25 -5.06 -14.26
CA ARG A 38 5.97 -6.31 -14.44
C ARG A 38 6.84 -6.71 -13.23
N LYS A 39 7.60 -5.76 -12.68
CA LYS A 39 8.50 -6.01 -11.55
C LYS A 39 8.19 -5.16 -10.34
N ILE A 40 7.35 -4.16 -10.50
CA ILE A 40 7.03 -3.20 -9.47
C ILE A 40 5.52 -3.04 -9.43
N THR A 41 4.97 -3.04 -8.23
CA THR A 41 3.58 -2.65 -8.02
C THR A 41 3.57 -1.26 -7.44
N LYS A 42 2.86 -0.35 -8.10
CA LYS A 42 2.68 1.01 -7.63
C LYS A 42 1.39 1.08 -6.81
N ILE A 43 1.49 1.59 -5.61
CA ILE A 43 0.35 1.75 -4.72
C ILE A 43 0.18 3.24 -4.49
N VAL A 44 -0.99 3.76 -4.84
CA VAL A 44 -1.29 5.18 -4.74
C VAL A 44 -2.31 5.36 -3.64
N PHE A 45 -2.02 6.26 -2.71
CA PHE A 45 -2.88 6.59 -1.59
C PHE A 45 -3.36 8.02 -1.73
N TRP A 46 -4.64 8.25 -1.50
CA TRP A 46 -5.19 9.61 -1.40
C TRP A 46 -6.37 9.60 -0.46
N ASN A 47 -6.84 10.80 -0.09
CA ASN A 47 -7.92 10.92 0.89
C ASN A 47 -7.60 10.19 2.18
N CYS A 48 -6.35 10.27 2.63
CA CYS A 48 -5.95 9.62 3.88
C CYS A 48 -6.66 10.27 5.06
N LYS A 49 -7.22 9.43 5.92
CA LYS A 49 -7.92 9.89 7.12
C LYS A 49 -6.95 10.52 8.12
N TYR A 50 -5.72 10.04 8.13
CA TYR A 50 -4.65 10.52 8.98
C TYR A 50 -3.50 11.02 8.12
N ASP A 51 -2.36 11.36 8.74
CA ASP A 51 -1.18 11.80 8.02
C ASP A 51 -0.78 10.82 6.92
N GLU A 52 -0.51 11.34 5.71
CA GLU A 52 -0.24 10.51 4.55
C GLU A 52 1.02 9.67 4.70
N GLU A 53 2.11 10.29 5.16
CA GLU A 53 3.38 9.56 5.33
C GLU A 53 3.26 8.48 6.37
N ARG A 54 2.57 8.75 7.46
CA ARG A 54 2.33 7.78 8.51
C ARG A 54 1.49 6.62 8.00
N THR A 55 0.45 6.93 7.24
CA THR A 55 -0.44 5.90 6.68
C THR A 55 0.34 4.96 5.77
N VAL A 56 1.18 5.52 4.90
CA VAL A 56 2.00 4.70 3.99
C VAL A 56 3.01 3.86 4.76
N ARG A 57 3.64 4.43 5.79
CA ARG A 57 4.60 3.70 6.62
C ARG A 57 3.93 2.53 7.35
N GLU A 58 2.76 2.76 7.91
CA GLU A 58 2.01 1.71 8.60
C GLU A 58 1.56 0.63 7.63
N PHE A 59 1.12 1.03 6.43
CA PHE A 59 0.77 0.09 5.38
C PHE A 59 1.95 -0.79 5.02
N GLU A 60 3.12 -0.20 4.83
CA GLU A 60 4.33 -0.93 4.49
C GLU A 60 4.71 -1.92 5.59
N ASN A 61 4.63 -1.48 6.84
CA ASN A 61 4.92 -2.37 7.98
C ASN A 61 3.92 -3.53 8.04
N TYR A 62 2.66 -3.26 7.77
CA TYR A 62 1.64 -4.30 7.73
C TYR A 62 1.96 -5.32 6.63
N LEU A 63 2.34 -4.82 5.45
CA LEU A 63 2.68 -5.66 4.32
C LEU A 63 3.90 -6.54 4.63
N ILE A 64 4.92 -5.97 5.25
CA ILE A 64 6.10 -6.73 5.70
C ILE A 64 5.69 -7.82 6.66
N GLY A 65 4.80 -7.52 7.60
CA GLY A 65 4.28 -8.50 8.53
C GLY A 65 3.58 -9.67 7.84
N LEU A 66 2.78 -9.38 6.81
CA LEU A 66 2.10 -10.42 6.04
C LEU A 66 3.10 -11.34 5.33
N GLU A 67 4.19 -10.79 4.81
CA GLU A 67 5.20 -11.58 4.11
C GLU A 67 5.96 -12.49 5.05
N ASN A 68 6.00 -12.18 6.33
CA ASN A 68 6.74 -12.94 7.34
C ASN A 68 5.88 -13.97 8.08
N LEU A 69 4.65 -14.14 7.67
CA LEU A 69 3.77 -15.16 8.28
C LEU A 69 4.13 -16.57 7.83
#